data_6fdd4e10b16ba56e8665ef03294eca05
#
_entry.id   6fdd4e10b16ba56e8665ef03294eca05
#
_cell.length_a   1.000
_cell.length_b   1.000
_cell.length_c   1.000
_cell.angle_alpha   90.00
_cell.angle_beta   90.00
_cell.angle_gamma   90.00
#
_symmetry.space_group_name_H-M   'P 1'
#
loop_
_entity.id
_entity.type
_entity.pdbx_description
1 polymer ?
#
loop_
_entity_poly.entity_id
_entity_poly.type
_entity_poly.pdbx_seq_one_letter_code
_entity_poly.pdbx_strand_id
1 'polypeptide(L)'
;MKVLKFKCELLSDIILNQKFATEGPNQTLDFIPGNNFLGIAAGKLYGSDKDKTWTIFHSGKVRFGDAHPANGNSRTIRIPSSYYIPKLQQKEKDENKEYYVHHLIPDLQSEELLKKQLKQCRTGFYDFTEQKAKQVKVNTDFAI
;
A
#
# COMPACT_ATOMS: atom_id res chain seq x y z
N MET A 1 -20.19 -12.84 1.37
CA MET A 1 -18.94 -12.79 0.60
C MET A 1 -17.86 -13.50 1.42
N LYS A 2 -17.12 -14.47 0.84
CA LYS A 2 -16.02 -15.16 1.50
C LYS A 2 -14.72 -14.43 1.13
N VAL A 3 -13.92 -14.07 2.13
CA VAL A 3 -12.61 -13.43 1.93
C VAL A 3 -11.52 -14.41 2.32
N LEU A 4 -10.56 -14.64 1.41
CA LEU A 4 -9.36 -15.42 1.68
C LEU A 4 -8.18 -14.46 1.80
N LYS A 5 -7.39 -14.62 2.86
CA LYS A 5 -6.19 -13.83 3.10
C LYS A 5 -4.97 -14.70 2.85
N PHE A 6 -4.00 -14.16 2.12
CA PHE A 6 -2.74 -14.83 1.82
C PHE A 6 -1.57 -13.95 2.26
N LYS A 7 -0.52 -14.58 2.74
CA LYS A 7 0.79 -13.95 2.93
C LYS A 7 1.69 -14.42 1.79
N CYS A 8 2.22 -13.47 1.03
CA CYS A 8 3.17 -13.75 -0.05
C CYS A 8 4.58 -13.47 0.47
N GLU A 9 5.47 -14.42 0.30
CA GLU A 9 6.89 -14.25 0.53
C GLU A 9 7.60 -14.12 -0.82
N LEU A 10 8.39 -13.07 -0.97
CA LEU A 10 9.18 -12.84 -2.17
C LEU A 10 10.50 -13.59 -2.02
N LEU A 11 10.76 -14.56 -2.89
CA LEU A 11 12.00 -15.34 -2.91
C LEU A 11 13.11 -14.64 -3.69
N SER A 12 12.78 -13.59 -4.44
CA SER A 12 13.70 -12.73 -5.17
C SER A 12 13.12 -11.33 -5.26
N ASP A 13 13.97 -10.36 -5.60
CA ASP A 13 13.54 -8.99 -5.83
C ASP A 13 12.60 -8.92 -7.05
N ILE A 14 11.59 -8.08 -6.94
CA ILE A 14 10.66 -7.81 -8.04
C ILE A 14 10.62 -6.32 -8.33
N ILE A 15 10.56 -5.97 -9.60
CA ILE A 15 10.42 -4.60 -10.09
C ILE A 15 9.12 -4.52 -10.87
N LEU A 16 8.20 -3.69 -10.41
CA LEU A 16 6.93 -3.43 -11.07
C LEU A 16 6.87 -1.96 -11.47
N ASN A 17 6.87 -1.67 -12.76
CA ASN A 17 6.82 -0.30 -13.24
C ASN A 17 5.43 0.30 -13.03
N GLN A 18 5.38 1.51 -12.51
CA GLN A 18 4.15 2.28 -12.35
C GLN A 18 3.68 2.84 -13.70
N LYS A 19 4.61 3.24 -14.55
CA LYS A 19 4.36 3.77 -15.89
C LYS A 19 5.41 3.22 -16.84
N PHE A 20 4.99 2.90 -18.06
CA PHE A 20 5.90 2.73 -19.18
C PHE A 20 6.25 4.14 -19.69
N ALA A 21 7.26 4.74 -19.09
CA ALA A 21 7.71 6.04 -19.53
C ALA A 21 8.78 5.84 -20.61
N THR A 22 8.59 6.47 -21.76
CA THR A 22 9.62 6.59 -22.80
C THR A 22 10.62 7.69 -22.47
N GLU A 23 10.26 8.59 -21.55
CA GLU A 23 11.08 9.72 -21.09
C GLU A 23 10.94 9.91 -19.58
N GLY A 24 12.05 10.21 -18.91
CA GLY A 24 12.11 10.50 -17.49
C GLY A 24 12.45 9.30 -16.60
N PRO A 25 12.59 9.53 -15.29
CA PRO A 25 12.92 8.46 -14.35
C PRO A 25 11.79 7.45 -14.23
N ASN A 26 12.12 6.17 -14.32
CA ASN A 26 11.17 5.09 -14.08
C ASN A 26 10.74 5.11 -12.62
N GLN A 27 9.42 5.10 -12.40
CA GLN A 27 8.84 4.93 -11.08
C GLN A 27 8.36 3.51 -10.91
N THR A 28 8.70 2.92 -9.77
CA THR A 28 8.26 1.57 -9.41
C THR A 28 7.07 1.63 -8.46
N LEU A 29 6.25 0.57 -8.51
CA LEU A 29 5.19 0.37 -7.53
C LEU A 29 5.79 -0.12 -6.21
N ASP A 30 5.22 0.34 -5.13
CA ASP A 30 5.53 -0.06 -3.76
C ASP A 30 4.54 -1.14 -3.22
N PHE A 31 3.76 -1.75 -4.11
CA PHE A 31 2.81 -2.83 -3.84
C PHE A 31 2.68 -3.73 -5.07
N ILE A 32 2.12 -4.93 -4.90
CA ILE A 32 1.83 -5.84 -6.02
C ILE A 32 0.37 -5.72 -6.41
N PRO A 33 0.03 -5.23 -7.60
CA PRO A 33 -1.35 -5.15 -8.07
C PRO A 33 -2.04 -6.51 -8.15
N GLY A 34 -3.32 -6.57 -7.82
CA GLY A 34 -4.15 -7.77 -7.91
C GLY A 34 -4.16 -8.41 -9.29
N ASN A 35 -3.97 -7.61 -10.34
CA ASN A 35 -3.87 -8.10 -11.72
C ASN A 35 -2.67 -9.03 -11.94
N ASN A 36 -1.58 -8.88 -11.19
CA ASN A 36 -0.45 -9.81 -11.26
C ASN A 36 -0.85 -11.19 -10.74
N PHE A 37 -1.60 -11.25 -9.64
CA PHE A 37 -2.12 -12.50 -9.10
C PHE A 37 -3.19 -13.11 -10.02
N LEU A 38 -4.04 -12.29 -10.62
CA LEU A 38 -4.98 -12.71 -11.64
C LEU A 38 -4.25 -13.36 -12.83
N GLY A 39 -3.16 -12.75 -13.31
CA GLY A 39 -2.33 -13.29 -14.38
C GLY A 39 -1.70 -14.64 -14.04
N ILE A 40 -1.16 -14.78 -12.81
CA ILE A 40 -0.61 -16.06 -12.32
C ILE A 40 -1.69 -17.14 -12.27
N ALA A 41 -2.88 -16.80 -11.75
CA ALA A 41 -4.01 -17.74 -11.72
C ALA A 41 -4.46 -18.12 -13.13
N ALA A 42 -4.51 -17.16 -14.05
CA ALA A 42 -4.90 -17.40 -15.43
C ALA A 42 -3.92 -18.35 -16.14
N GLY A 43 -2.61 -18.15 -15.95
CA GLY A 43 -1.60 -19.04 -16.51
C GLY A 43 -1.73 -20.51 -16.11
N LYS A 44 -2.37 -20.79 -14.97
CA LYS A 44 -2.56 -22.15 -14.47
C LYS A 44 -3.96 -22.72 -14.70
N LEU A 45 -4.98 -21.88 -14.68
CA LEU A 45 -6.37 -22.32 -14.60
C LEU A 45 -7.21 -21.94 -15.81
N TYR A 46 -6.74 -20.97 -16.63
CA TYR A 46 -7.51 -20.48 -17.77
C TYR A 46 -7.63 -21.57 -18.84
N GLY A 47 -8.86 -21.84 -19.25
CA GLY A 47 -9.13 -22.84 -20.30
C GLY A 47 -9.16 -24.30 -19.84
N SER A 48 -8.79 -24.60 -18.59
CA SER A 48 -8.84 -25.98 -18.05
C SER A 48 -10.29 -26.52 -17.94
N ASP A 49 -11.24 -25.62 -17.66
CA ASP A 49 -12.65 -25.89 -17.50
C ASP A 49 -13.42 -24.61 -17.85
N LYS A 50 -14.39 -24.68 -18.76
CA LYS A 50 -15.11 -23.48 -19.25
C LYS A 50 -15.91 -22.78 -18.14
N ASP A 51 -16.60 -23.53 -17.28
CA ASP A 51 -17.45 -22.97 -16.22
C ASP A 51 -16.60 -22.33 -15.11
N LYS A 52 -15.50 -22.96 -14.75
CA LYS A 52 -14.53 -22.39 -13.80
C LYS A 52 -13.85 -21.17 -14.39
N THR A 53 -13.44 -21.22 -15.65
CA THR A 53 -12.83 -20.09 -16.36
C THR A 53 -13.76 -18.89 -16.35
N TRP A 54 -15.04 -19.09 -16.72
CA TRP A 54 -16.04 -18.03 -16.69
C TRP A 54 -16.22 -17.47 -15.28
N THR A 55 -16.39 -18.36 -14.30
CA THR A 55 -16.66 -17.95 -12.91
C THR A 55 -15.51 -17.16 -12.30
N ILE A 56 -14.27 -17.57 -12.53
CA ILE A 56 -13.09 -16.96 -11.91
C ILE A 56 -12.71 -15.65 -12.62
N PHE A 57 -12.69 -15.65 -13.97
CA PHE A 57 -12.05 -14.57 -14.73
C PHE A 57 -13.02 -13.58 -15.37
N HIS A 58 -14.28 -13.97 -15.60
CA HIS A 58 -15.21 -13.13 -16.37
C HIS A 58 -16.48 -12.73 -15.62
N SER A 59 -16.92 -13.52 -14.65
CA SER A 59 -18.19 -13.27 -13.95
C SER A 59 -18.16 -12.14 -12.93
N GLY A 60 -16.98 -11.65 -12.53
CA GLY A 60 -16.78 -10.70 -11.43
C GLY A 60 -17.05 -11.28 -10.02
N LYS A 61 -17.35 -12.59 -9.91
CA LYS A 61 -17.59 -13.26 -8.61
C LYS A 61 -16.30 -13.43 -7.80
N VAL A 62 -15.16 -13.55 -8.47
CA VAL A 62 -13.83 -13.63 -7.84
C VAL A 62 -13.09 -12.32 -8.09
N ARG A 63 -12.50 -11.77 -7.04
CA ARG A 63 -11.70 -10.55 -7.11
C ARG A 63 -10.33 -10.79 -6.48
N PHE A 64 -9.30 -10.40 -7.17
CA PHE A 64 -7.92 -10.44 -6.70
C PHE A 64 -7.56 -9.06 -6.14
N GLY A 65 -7.24 -9.01 -4.86
CA GLY A 65 -6.83 -7.77 -4.21
C GLY A 65 -5.34 -7.53 -4.34
N ASP A 66 -4.94 -6.28 -4.16
CA ASP A 66 -3.54 -5.88 -4.13
C ASP A 66 -2.83 -6.47 -2.90
N ALA A 67 -1.56 -6.84 -3.06
CA ALA A 67 -0.71 -7.19 -1.93
C ALA A 67 0.09 -5.96 -1.50
N HIS A 68 -0.14 -5.55 -0.25
CA HIS A 68 0.60 -4.49 0.41
C HIS A 68 1.68 -5.10 1.32
N PRO A 69 2.74 -4.35 1.64
CA PRO A 69 3.74 -4.79 2.61
C PRO A 69 3.08 -5.28 3.89
N ALA A 70 3.63 -6.32 4.49
CA ALA A 70 3.14 -6.87 5.74
C ALA A 70 4.07 -6.49 6.90
N ASN A 71 3.48 -6.24 8.06
CA ASN A 71 4.20 -6.12 9.33
C ASN A 71 3.94 -7.39 10.14
N GLY A 72 4.90 -8.32 10.13
CA GLY A 72 4.68 -9.65 10.68
C GLY A 72 3.52 -10.37 9.97
N ASN A 73 2.42 -10.60 10.68
CA ASN A 73 1.20 -11.23 10.15
C ASN A 73 0.09 -10.19 9.82
N SER A 74 0.34 -8.92 10.08
CA SER A 74 -0.62 -7.86 9.87
C SER A 74 -0.50 -7.30 8.46
N ARG A 75 -1.65 -7.13 7.80
CA ARG A 75 -1.74 -6.43 6.53
C ARG A 75 -1.67 -4.93 6.79
N THR A 76 -0.80 -4.25 6.06
CA THR A 76 -0.82 -2.80 6.04
C THR A 76 -1.76 -2.27 4.96
N ILE A 77 -2.15 -1.01 5.07
CA ILE A 77 -2.84 -0.28 4.01
C ILE A 77 -2.05 0.98 3.66
N ARG A 78 -2.26 1.49 2.45
CA ARG A 78 -1.65 2.75 2.04
C ARG A 78 -2.12 3.87 2.95
N ILE A 79 -1.21 4.79 3.31
CA ILE A 79 -1.54 5.93 4.16
C ILE A 79 -2.67 6.75 3.52
N PRO A 80 -3.79 6.96 4.22
CA PRO A 80 -4.85 7.82 3.72
C PRO A 80 -4.38 9.27 3.54
N SER A 81 -4.90 9.96 2.54
CA SER A 81 -4.57 11.37 2.27
C SER A 81 -4.94 12.33 3.38
N SER A 82 -5.80 11.90 4.31
CA SER A 82 -6.19 12.65 5.50
C SER A 82 -5.14 12.68 6.61
N TYR A 83 -4.03 11.96 6.46
CA TYR A 83 -2.98 11.90 7.47
C TYR A 83 -1.91 12.94 7.21
N TYR A 84 -1.51 13.61 8.29
CA TYR A 84 -0.52 14.67 8.33
C TYR A 84 0.55 14.38 9.38
N ILE A 85 1.74 14.86 9.15
CA ILE A 85 2.87 14.83 10.09
C ILE A 85 3.48 16.21 10.25
N PRO A 86 4.05 16.55 11.41
CA PRO A 86 4.85 17.76 11.56
C PRO A 86 6.06 17.76 10.59
N LYS A 87 6.31 18.87 9.95
CA LYS A 87 7.37 19.00 8.95
C LYS A 87 8.76 18.63 9.50
N LEU A 88 9.04 18.95 10.75
CA LEU A 88 10.33 18.66 11.38
C LEU A 88 10.53 17.18 11.71
N GLN A 89 9.43 16.41 11.93
CA GLN A 89 9.49 14.98 12.24
C GLN A 89 9.77 14.10 11.01
N GLN A 90 9.85 14.65 9.80
CA GLN A 90 10.18 13.86 8.60
C GLN A 90 11.57 13.20 8.66
N LYS A 91 12.47 13.74 9.50
CA LYS A 91 13.83 13.23 9.69
C LYS A 91 13.97 12.24 10.85
N GLU A 92 12.94 12.10 11.69
CA GLU A 92 12.96 11.19 12.82
C GLU A 92 12.70 9.74 12.38
N LYS A 93 13.18 8.79 13.20
CA LYS A 93 12.88 7.38 13.01
C LYS A 93 11.38 7.15 13.16
N ASP A 94 10.83 6.24 12.35
CA ASP A 94 9.39 6.02 12.20
C ASP A 94 8.65 5.69 13.51
N GLU A 95 9.35 5.20 14.52
CA GLU A 95 8.78 4.75 15.80
C GLU A 95 8.18 5.88 16.65
N ASN A 96 8.64 7.12 16.47
CA ASN A 96 8.24 8.28 17.28
C ASN A 96 7.47 9.34 16.50
N LYS A 97 6.99 9.04 15.29
CA LYS A 97 6.22 10.02 14.52
C LYS A 97 4.82 10.20 15.06
N GLU A 98 4.46 11.45 15.35
CA GLU A 98 3.09 11.85 15.59
C GLU A 98 2.34 11.99 14.27
N TYR A 99 1.14 11.43 14.22
CA TYR A 99 0.26 11.54 13.08
C TYR A 99 -1.03 12.24 13.44
N TYR A 100 -1.44 13.15 12.60
CA TYR A 100 -2.66 13.92 12.76
C TYR A 100 -3.63 13.57 11.63
N VAL A 101 -4.87 13.28 11.99
CA VAL A 101 -5.94 13.10 11.01
C VAL A 101 -6.67 14.42 10.89
N HIS A 102 -6.51 15.10 9.77
CA HIS A 102 -6.93 16.48 9.56
C HIS A 102 -8.38 16.78 10.02
N HIS A 103 -9.33 15.95 9.62
CA HIS A 103 -10.74 16.16 9.95
C HIS A 103 -11.13 15.80 11.41
N LEU A 104 -10.20 15.22 12.18
CA LEU A 104 -10.39 14.91 13.60
C LEU A 104 -9.74 15.96 14.52
N ILE A 105 -9.07 16.96 13.95
CA ILE A 105 -8.44 18.03 14.72
C ILE A 105 -9.51 19.07 15.08
N PRO A 106 -9.81 19.28 16.38
CA PRO A 106 -10.88 20.19 16.81
C PRO A 106 -10.61 21.66 16.44
N ASP A 107 -9.35 22.08 16.55
CA ASP A 107 -8.92 23.43 16.25
C ASP A 107 -7.65 23.41 15.39
N LEU A 108 -7.85 23.57 14.07
CA LEU A 108 -6.77 23.64 13.08
C LEU A 108 -5.94 24.93 13.16
N GLN A 109 -6.46 25.97 13.82
CA GLN A 109 -5.81 27.28 13.95
C GLN A 109 -5.13 27.46 15.31
N SER A 110 -5.08 26.42 16.15
CA SER A 110 -4.36 26.50 17.41
C SER A 110 -2.90 26.89 17.19
N GLU A 111 -2.36 27.76 18.03
CA GLU A 111 -0.97 28.19 17.92
C GLU A 111 0.02 27.02 17.94
N GLU A 112 -0.30 25.97 18.67
CA GLU A 112 0.51 24.77 18.76
C GLU A 112 0.62 24.05 17.40
N LEU A 113 -0.50 23.88 16.70
CA LEU A 113 -0.52 23.22 15.38
C LEU A 113 0.09 24.10 14.29
N LEU A 114 -0.12 25.42 14.34
CA LEU A 114 0.51 26.36 13.43
C LEU A 114 2.04 26.32 13.53
N LYS A 115 2.57 26.21 14.76
CA LYS A 115 4.02 26.06 15.00
C LYS A 115 4.57 24.75 14.43
N LYS A 116 3.78 23.66 14.46
CA LYS A 116 4.19 22.32 13.95
C LYS A 116 4.28 22.25 12.42
N GLN A 117 3.64 23.14 11.68
CA GLN A 117 3.62 23.13 10.21
C GLN A 117 3.31 21.73 9.64
N LEU A 118 2.07 21.31 9.74
CA LEU A 118 1.65 19.99 9.29
C LEU A 118 1.83 19.80 7.77
N LYS A 119 2.37 18.65 7.38
CA LYS A 119 2.54 18.24 6.00
C LYS A 119 1.81 16.92 5.74
N GLN A 120 1.08 16.86 4.64
CA GLN A 120 0.35 15.66 4.24
C GLN A 120 1.30 14.49 3.99
N CYS A 121 0.92 13.30 4.50
CA CYS A 121 1.60 12.05 4.18
C CYS A 121 1.21 11.63 2.76
N ARG A 122 2.19 11.45 1.88
CA ARG A 122 1.95 11.09 0.49
C ARG A 122 2.39 9.68 0.13
N THR A 123 3.23 9.07 0.96
CA THR A 123 3.85 7.77 0.72
C THR A 123 3.88 6.94 1.99
N GLY A 124 3.95 5.64 1.84
CA GLY A 124 4.09 4.68 2.92
C GLY A 124 2.82 3.87 3.20
N PHE A 125 2.96 2.93 4.13
CA PHE A 125 1.91 2.01 4.53
C PHE A 125 1.77 2.00 6.05
N TYR A 126 0.53 1.81 6.54
CA TYR A 126 0.20 1.74 7.95
C TYR A 126 -0.32 0.38 8.33
N ASP A 127 0.12 -0.06 9.51
CA ASP A 127 -0.51 -1.15 10.23
C ASP A 127 -1.52 -0.58 11.23
N PHE A 128 -2.80 -0.91 11.04
CA PHE A 128 -3.89 -0.47 11.90
C PHE A 128 -4.23 -1.45 13.03
N THR A 129 -3.56 -2.59 13.12
CA THR A 129 -3.83 -3.60 14.15
C THR A 129 -3.24 -3.21 15.49
N GLU A 130 -2.13 -2.48 15.49
CA GLU A 130 -1.62 -1.85 16.67
C GLU A 130 -2.23 -0.44 16.75
N GLN A 131 -2.76 -0.03 17.90
CA GLN A 131 -3.37 1.31 18.11
C GLN A 131 -2.40 2.48 17.81
N LYS A 132 -1.15 2.18 17.54
CA LYS A 132 -0.12 3.10 17.04
C LYS A 132 0.13 2.78 15.57
N ALA A 133 -0.23 3.71 14.69
CA ALA A 133 0.11 3.59 13.29
C ALA A 133 1.63 3.58 13.09
N LYS A 134 2.16 2.44 12.65
CA LYS A 134 3.58 2.32 12.26
C LYS A 134 3.68 2.49 10.74
N GLN A 135 4.53 3.39 10.30
CA GLN A 135 4.83 3.49 8.88
C GLN A 135 5.72 2.32 8.47
N VAL A 136 5.24 1.48 7.56
CA VAL A 136 6.04 0.44 6.93
C VAL A 136 6.72 1.03 5.71
N LYS A 137 8.04 1.02 5.67
CA LYS A 137 8.82 1.43 4.51
C LYS A 137 9.00 0.23 3.58
N VAL A 138 8.78 0.48 2.31
CA VAL A 138 9.20 -0.43 1.25
C VAL A 138 10.52 0.10 0.72
N ASN A 139 11.51 -0.76 0.64
CA ASN A 139 12.78 -0.40 0.02
C ASN A 139 12.57 -0.33 -1.49
N THR A 140 12.52 0.89 -2.03
CA THR A 140 12.32 1.15 -3.45
C THR A 140 13.63 1.46 -4.17
N ASP A 141 14.78 1.33 -3.50
CA ASP A 141 16.09 1.78 -3.99
C ASP A 141 16.71 0.87 -5.06
N PHE A 142 16.03 -0.19 -5.49
CA PHE A 142 16.57 -1.17 -6.44
C PHE A 142 16.04 -1.05 -7.87
N ALA A 143 15.39 0.04 -8.22
CA ALA A 143 15.00 0.30 -9.61
C ALA A 143 16.11 1.07 -10.32
N ILE A 144 17.17 0.38 -10.74
CA ILE A 144 18.16 0.90 -11.71
C ILE A 144 17.81 0.34 -13.09
#